data_6e0d4b4aea9b9dcbb4a49887e670a7cd
#
_entry.id   6e0d4b4aea9b9dcbb4a49887e670a7cd
#
_cell.length_a   1.000
_cell.length_b   1.000
_cell.length_c   1.000
_cell.angle_alpha   90.00
_cell.angle_beta   90.00
_cell.angle_gamma   90.00
#
_symmetry.space_group_name_H-M   'P 1'
#
loop_
_entity.id
_entity.type
_entity.pdbx_description
1 polymer ?
#
loop_
_entity_poly.entity_id
_entity_poly.type
_entity_poly.pdbx_seq_one_letter_code
_entity_poly.pdbx_strand_id
1 'polypeptide(L)'
;GLVFPVRPAPLNNNVFLEMVGEISHELARHDIDLLLIADDEQADKHGYMRMVQGRRVDALIVAHTLDDDPRLAQLQASGFPFLALGRSRLAQPYAWFDFDNYAGTCRATRHLIQQGHQRIALLGENNNQAFILQRRNGYLDALREAGLSDAWLRSVPATRRGGYQATLELLRLPEPPTAIITDCNTPG
;
A
#
# COMPACT_ATOMS: atom_id res chain seq x y z
N GLY A 1 4.52 -19.12 -3.11
CA GLY A 1 3.86 -18.61 -1.90
C GLY A 1 3.58 -17.12 -2.00
N LEU A 2 2.56 -16.62 -1.30
CA LEU A 2 2.24 -15.19 -1.20
C LEU A 2 2.52 -14.73 0.24
N VAL A 3 3.45 -13.78 0.37
CA VAL A 3 3.90 -13.22 1.65
C VAL A 3 3.17 -11.90 1.90
N PHE A 4 2.62 -11.73 3.10
CA PHE A 4 1.94 -10.52 3.53
C PHE A 4 2.19 -10.26 5.03
N PRO A 5 2.14 -8.99 5.51
CA PRO A 5 2.37 -8.67 6.91
C PRO A 5 1.21 -9.19 7.79
N VAL A 6 1.54 -9.63 9.01
CA VAL A 6 0.52 -10.00 10.01
C VAL A 6 -0.30 -8.77 10.43
N ARG A 7 0.32 -7.59 10.47
CA ARG A 7 -0.31 -6.33 10.87
C ARG A 7 0.11 -5.19 9.93
N PRO A 8 -0.83 -4.32 9.50
CA PRO A 8 -2.28 -4.46 9.69
C PRO A 8 -2.80 -5.72 9.01
N ALA A 9 -3.87 -6.34 9.51
CA ALA A 9 -4.37 -7.62 9.03
C ALA A 9 -5.00 -7.48 7.61
N PRO A 10 -4.27 -7.73 6.51
CA PRO A 10 -4.76 -7.52 5.15
C PRO A 10 -5.91 -8.47 4.80
N LEU A 11 -6.05 -9.58 5.53
CA LEU A 11 -7.17 -10.51 5.36
C LEU A 11 -8.54 -9.92 5.75
N ASN A 12 -8.58 -8.73 6.34
CA ASN A 12 -9.82 -7.97 6.56
C ASN A 12 -10.15 -7.03 5.38
N ASN A 13 -9.31 -7.00 4.35
CA ASN A 13 -9.48 -6.15 3.16
C ASN A 13 -10.03 -6.99 2.00
N ASN A 14 -11.26 -6.70 1.57
CA ASN A 14 -11.91 -7.42 0.48
C ASN A 14 -11.13 -7.37 -0.83
N VAL A 15 -10.52 -6.23 -1.16
CA VAL A 15 -9.71 -6.08 -2.38
C VAL A 15 -8.49 -7.01 -2.35
N PHE A 16 -7.85 -7.15 -1.18
CA PHE A 16 -6.74 -8.09 -1.03
C PHE A 16 -7.20 -9.54 -1.18
N LEU A 17 -8.35 -9.90 -0.59
CA LEU A 17 -8.90 -11.26 -0.71
C LEU A 17 -9.34 -11.59 -2.14
N GLU A 18 -9.94 -10.65 -2.86
CA GLU A 18 -10.28 -10.81 -4.28
C GLU A 18 -9.03 -11.04 -5.10
N MET A 19 -7.98 -10.23 -4.90
CA MET A 19 -6.69 -10.41 -5.58
C MET A 19 -6.07 -11.79 -5.28
N VAL A 20 -6.10 -12.26 -4.03
CA VAL A 20 -5.63 -13.59 -3.64
C VAL A 20 -6.43 -14.67 -4.37
N GLY A 21 -7.75 -14.51 -4.46
CA GLY A 21 -8.63 -15.42 -5.18
C GLY A 21 -8.30 -15.53 -6.66
N GLU A 22 -8.11 -14.39 -7.33
CA GLU A 22 -7.76 -14.34 -8.76
C GLU A 22 -6.36 -14.94 -9.03
N ILE A 23 -5.38 -14.61 -8.20
CA ILE A 23 -4.03 -15.21 -8.29
C ILE A 23 -4.12 -16.73 -8.12
N SER A 24 -4.85 -17.21 -7.11
CA SER A 24 -5.01 -18.64 -6.87
C SER A 24 -5.70 -19.35 -8.02
N HIS A 25 -6.76 -18.74 -8.57
CA HIS A 25 -7.48 -19.27 -9.72
C HIS A 25 -6.59 -19.41 -10.95
N GLU A 26 -5.81 -18.36 -11.25
CA GLU A 26 -4.92 -18.40 -12.42
C GLU A 26 -3.76 -19.39 -12.25
N LEU A 27 -3.16 -19.46 -11.06
CA LEU A 27 -2.10 -20.42 -10.76
C LEU A 27 -2.59 -21.88 -10.84
N ALA A 28 -3.80 -22.16 -10.41
CA ALA A 28 -4.40 -23.50 -10.48
C ALA A 28 -4.54 -24.00 -11.92
N ARG A 29 -4.70 -23.12 -12.91
CA ARG A 29 -4.72 -23.50 -14.35
C ARG A 29 -3.37 -24.01 -14.85
N HIS A 30 -2.31 -23.79 -14.09
CA HIS A 30 -0.96 -24.22 -14.36
C HIS A 30 -0.45 -25.29 -13.38
N ASP A 31 -1.37 -25.93 -12.64
CA ASP A 31 -1.06 -26.93 -11.59
C ASP A 31 -0.12 -26.38 -10.51
N ILE A 32 -0.27 -25.08 -10.17
CA ILE A 32 0.51 -24.41 -9.12
C ILE A 32 -0.41 -24.06 -7.94
N ASP A 33 -0.03 -24.51 -6.75
CA ASP A 33 -0.71 -24.18 -5.50
C ASP A 33 -0.24 -22.83 -4.93
N LEU A 34 -1.17 -22.05 -4.36
CA LEU A 34 -0.85 -20.81 -3.66
C LEU A 34 -0.83 -21.04 -2.14
N LEU A 35 0.35 -20.89 -1.54
CA LEU A 35 0.53 -20.92 -0.09
C LEU A 35 0.53 -19.50 0.48
N LEU A 36 -0.38 -19.20 1.41
CA LEU A 36 -0.42 -17.91 2.11
C LEU A 36 0.55 -17.92 3.29
N ILE A 37 1.45 -16.95 3.33
CA ILE A 37 2.53 -16.86 4.32
C ILE A 37 2.41 -15.52 5.04
N ALA A 38 1.92 -15.57 6.27
CA ALA A 38 1.92 -14.42 7.15
C ALA A 38 3.34 -14.15 7.66
N ASP A 39 3.82 -12.93 7.49
CA ASP A 39 5.14 -12.50 7.94
C ASP A 39 5.02 -11.50 9.09
N ASP A 40 5.67 -11.80 10.20
CA ASP A 40 5.74 -10.92 11.36
C ASP A 40 7.12 -10.25 11.35
N GLU A 41 7.14 -8.95 11.11
CA GLU A 41 8.37 -8.15 11.09
C GLU A 41 9.11 -8.14 12.44
N GLN A 42 8.42 -8.45 13.54
CA GLN A 42 8.99 -8.51 14.88
C GLN A 42 9.49 -9.90 15.27
N ALA A 43 9.29 -10.91 14.41
CA ALA A 43 9.76 -12.26 14.68
C ALA A 43 11.27 -12.41 14.40
N ASP A 44 11.97 -13.14 15.27
CA ASP A 44 13.41 -13.45 15.10
C ASP A 44 13.72 -14.19 13.79
N LYS A 45 12.72 -14.87 13.22
CA LYS A 45 12.82 -15.61 11.95
C LYS A 45 11.59 -15.36 11.10
N HIS A 46 11.79 -14.70 9.99
CA HIS A 46 10.74 -14.46 9.01
C HIS A 46 10.13 -15.74 8.46
N GLY A 47 8.78 -15.79 8.47
CA GLY A 47 8.03 -16.98 8.03
C GLY A 47 8.35 -17.39 6.60
N TYR A 48 8.50 -16.42 5.69
CA TYR A 48 8.82 -16.69 4.28
C TYR A 48 10.20 -17.35 4.09
N MET A 49 11.22 -16.97 4.89
CA MET A 49 12.54 -17.57 4.79
C MET A 49 12.56 -19.03 5.23
N ARG A 50 11.73 -19.43 6.22
CA ARG A 50 11.56 -20.84 6.56
C ARG A 50 10.97 -21.65 5.41
N MET A 51 10.05 -21.06 4.65
CA MET A 51 9.47 -21.72 3.46
C MET A 51 10.52 -21.87 2.35
N VAL A 52 11.34 -20.85 2.12
CA VAL A 52 12.45 -20.89 1.15
C VAL A 52 13.49 -21.94 1.55
N GLN A 53 14.01 -21.89 2.78
CA GLN A 53 15.02 -22.80 3.27
C GLN A 53 14.52 -24.24 3.37
N GLY A 54 13.26 -24.42 3.72
CA GLY A 54 12.59 -25.72 3.77
C GLY A 54 12.16 -26.27 2.41
N ARG A 55 12.45 -25.57 1.30
CA ARG A 55 12.04 -25.92 -0.08
C ARG A 55 10.54 -26.23 -0.18
N ARG A 56 9.71 -25.43 0.53
CA ARG A 56 8.25 -25.57 0.51
C ARG A 56 7.57 -24.71 -0.53
N VAL A 57 8.31 -23.81 -1.15
CA VAL A 57 7.87 -22.92 -2.21
C VAL A 57 8.97 -22.83 -3.26
N ASP A 58 8.59 -22.65 -4.54
CA ASP A 58 9.49 -22.49 -5.66
C ASP A 58 9.70 -21.03 -6.04
N ALA A 59 8.72 -20.17 -5.72
CA ALA A 59 8.78 -18.73 -5.89
C ALA A 59 7.90 -18.03 -4.84
N LEU A 60 8.14 -16.73 -4.64
CA LEU A 60 7.36 -15.89 -3.74
C LEU A 60 6.73 -14.70 -4.48
N ILE A 61 5.49 -14.40 -4.12
CA ILE A 61 4.85 -13.10 -4.37
C ILE A 61 4.90 -12.35 -3.06
N VAL A 62 5.49 -11.15 -3.04
CA VAL A 62 5.61 -10.33 -1.82
C VAL A 62 4.66 -9.15 -1.91
N ALA A 63 3.63 -9.14 -1.08
CA ALA A 63 2.63 -8.07 -1.03
C ALA A 63 2.95 -7.03 0.05
N HIS A 64 2.27 -5.88 -0.04
CA HIS A 64 2.44 -4.76 0.88
C HIS A 64 3.92 -4.33 1.02
N THR A 65 4.56 -4.09 -0.12
CA THR A 65 5.97 -3.71 -0.16
C THR A 65 6.22 -2.37 0.50
N LEU A 66 7.36 -2.28 1.18
CA LEU A 66 7.89 -1.02 1.71
C LEU A 66 8.72 -0.29 0.64
N ASP A 67 8.95 1.00 0.82
CA ASP A 67 9.80 1.80 -0.08
C ASP A 67 11.24 1.26 -0.11
N ASP A 68 11.78 0.88 1.05
CA ASP A 68 13.01 0.08 1.21
C ASP A 68 12.63 -1.24 1.90
N ASP A 69 12.33 -2.27 1.12
CA ASP A 69 11.80 -3.53 1.65
C ASP A 69 12.93 -4.54 1.93
N PRO A 70 13.23 -4.84 3.20
CA PRO A 70 14.30 -5.77 3.54
C PRO A 70 14.01 -7.20 3.08
N ARG A 71 12.75 -7.59 2.94
CA ARG A 71 12.35 -8.92 2.45
C ARG A 71 12.78 -9.10 1.00
N LEU A 72 12.52 -8.09 0.16
CA LEU A 72 12.91 -8.11 -1.25
C LEU A 72 14.43 -8.07 -1.40
N ALA A 73 15.12 -7.26 -0.60
CA ALA A 73 16.58 -7.20 -0.60
C ALA A 73 17.20 -8.57 -0.23
N GLN A 74 16.64 -9.24 0.78
CA GLN A 74 17.09 -10.56 1.21
C GLN A 74 16.84 -11.64 0.15
N LEU A 75 15.65 -11.63 -0.50
CA LEU A 75 15.32 -12.56 -1.58
C LEU A 75 16.24 -12.34 -2.79
N GLN A 76 16.48 -11.07 -3.17
CA GLN A 76 17.41 -10.74 -4.25
C GLN A 76 18.83 -11.23 -3.94
N ALA A 77 19.33 -11.00 -2.73
CA ALA A 77 20.65 -11.46 -2.31
C ALA A 77 20.79 -12.99 -2.29
N SER A 78 19.70 -13.71 -1.99
CA SER A 78 19.68 -15.18 -2.00
C SER A 78 19.50 -15.79 -3.40
N GLY A 79 19.20 -14.96 -4.41
CA GLY A 79 18.87 -15.43 -5.76
C GLY A 79 17.55 -16.20 -5.84
N PHE A 80 16.69 -16.11 -4.84
CA PHE A 80 15.40 -16.82 -4.83
C PHE A 80 14.39 -16.09 -5.73
N PRO A 81 13.63 -16.80 -6.59
CA PRO A 81 12.65 -16.17 -7.46
C PRO A 81 11.52 -15.48 -6.70
N PHE A 82 11.25 -14.22 -7.04
CA PHE A 82 10.13 -13.48 -6.45
C PHE A 82 9.52 -12.47 -7.43
N LEU A 83 8.25 -12.15 -7.19
CA LEU A 83 7.50 -11.05 -7.76
C LEU A 83 7.06 -10.11 -6.62
N ALA A 84 7.32 -8.83 -6.73
CA ALA A 84 6.81 -7.84 -5.79
C ALA A 84 5.46 -7.29 -6.26
N LEU A 85 4.47 -7.26 -5.37
CA LEU A 85 3.24 -6.48 -5.54
C LEU A 85 3.43 -5.11 -4.91
N GLY A 86 3.87 -4.17 -5.72
CA GLY A 86 4.36 -2.86 -5.33
C GLY A 86 5.84 -2.68 -5.64
N ARG A 87 6.28 -1.44 -5.77
CA ARG A 87 7.67 -1.10 -6.09
C ARG A 87 8.43 -0.73 -4.83
N SER A 88 9.66 -1.24 -4.73
CA SER A 88 10.62 -0.94 -3.69
C SER A 88 11.96 -0.54 -4.31
N ARG A 89 12.78 0.18 -3.58
CA ARG A 89 14.13 0.54 -4.01
C ARG A 89 15.07 -0.64 -3.79
N LEU A 90 15.45 -1.31 -4.87
CA LEU A 90 16.45 -2.36 -4.86
C LEU A 90 17.65 -2.00 -5.74
N ALA A 91 18.81 -2.60 -5.42
CA ALA A 91 20.05 -2.32 -6.12
C ALA A 91 20.05 -2.83 -7.59
N GLN A 92 19.30 -3.87 -7.88
CA GLN A 92 19.23 -4.49 -9.21
C GLN A 92 17.78 -4.64 -9.68
N PRO A 93 17.54 -4.71 -10.99
CA PRO A 93 16.22 -4.97 -11.56
C PRO A 93 15.60 -6.27 -11.01
N TYR A 94 14.31 -6.26 -10.81
CA TYR A 94 13.52 -7.39 -10.32
C TYR A 94 12.11 -7.38 -10.93
N ALA A 95 11.37 -8.47 -10.81
CA ALA A 95 9.99 -8.56 -11.25
C ALA A 95 9.04 -7.88 -10.27
N TRP A 96 8.21 -6.97 -10.77
CA TRP A 96 7.19 -6.31 -9.95
C TRP A 96 5.94 -6.02 -10.77
N PHE A 97 4.81 -5.91 -10.05
CA PHE A 97 3.54 -5.41 -10.55
C PHE A 97 3.04 -4.33 -9.60
N ASP A 98 2.61 -3.20 -10.12
CA ASP A 98 2.09 -2.10 -9.31
C ASP A 98 1.10 -1.25 -10.13
N PHE A 99 0.23 -0.54 -9.45
CA PHE A 99 -0.57 0.53 -10.02
C PHE A 99 0.21 1.85 -9.96
N ASP A 100 -0.12 2.78 -10.87
CA ASP A 100 0.43 4.13 -10.78
C ASP A 100 -0.29 4.93 -9.67
N ASN A 101 0.08 4.62 -8.43
CA ASN A 101 -0.49 5.19 -7.22
C ASN A 101 -0.26 6.70 -7.15
N TYR A 102 0.92 7.17 -7.59
CA TYR A 102 1.25 8.59 -7.66
C TYR A 102 0.33 9.32 -8.65
N ALA A 103 0.27 8.87 -9.89
CA ALA A 103 -0.56 9.53 -10.91
C ALA A 103 -2.06 9.43 -10.57
N GLY A 104 -2.51 8.35 -9.94
CA GLY A 104 -3.88 8.20 -9.49
C GLY A 104 -4.30 9.31 -8.52
N THR A 105 -3.53 9.51 -7.46
CA THR A 105 -3.83 10.53 -6.44
C THR A 105 -3.58 11.94 -6.97
N CYS A 106 -2.54 12.14 -7.78
CA CYS A 106 -2.27 13.43 -8.43
C CYS A 106 -3.46 13.85 -9.30
N ARG A 107 -4.02 12.95 -10.12
CA ARG A 107 -5.22 13.22 -10.94
C ARG A 107 -6.46 13.52 -10.10
N ALA A 108 -6.69 12.73 -9.02
CA ALA A 108 -7.81 12.98 -8.13
C ALA A 108 -7.72 14.36 -7.47
N THR A 109 -6.53 14.74 -6.99
CA THR A 109 -6.30 16.06 -6.39
C THR A 109 -6.50 17.19 -7.41
N ARG A 110 -5.92 17.07 -8.60
CA ARG A 110 -6.10 18.06 -9.69
C ARG A 110 -7.57 18.18 -10.11
N HIS A 111 -8.31 17.07 -10.13
CA HIS A 111 -9.73 17.11 -10.42
C HIS A 111 -10.50 17.97 -9.40
N LEU A 112 -10.25 17.80 -8.11
CA LEU A 112 -10.88 18.63 -7.08
C LEU A 112 -10.47 20.10 -7.18
N ILE A 113 -9.21 20.39 -7.50
CA ILE A 113 -8.74 21.76 -7.76
C ILE A 113 -9.50 22.38 -8.94
N GLN A 114 -9.69 21.64 -10.03
CA GLN A 114 -10.47 22.10 -11.20
C GLN A 114 -11.95 22.34 -10.87
N GLN A 115 -12.51 21.65 -9.88
CA GLN A 115 -13.84 21.91 -9.33
C GLN A 115 -13.91 23.13 -8.40
N GLY A 116 -12.80 23.82 -8.19
CA GLY A 116 -12.72 25.03 -7.37
C GLY A 116 -12.40 24.77 -5.89
N HIS A 117 -12.11 23.55 -5.48
CA HIS A 117 -11.69 23.27 -4.11
C HIS A 117 -10.26 23.80 -3.88
N GLN A 118 -10.11 24.61 -2.83
CA GLN A 118 -8.81 25.14 -2.38
C GLN A 118 -8.33 24.52 -1.07
N ARG A 119 -9.25 23.96 -0.29
CA ARG A 119 -8.99 23.28 0.96
C ARG A 119 -9.35 21.81 0.78
N ILE A 120 -8.35 21.01 0.45
CA ILE A 120 -8.49 19.59 0.13
C ILE A 120 -7.74 18.81 1.19
N ALA A 121 -8.40 17.86 1.85
CA ALA A 121 -7.77 16.97 2.81
C ALA A 121 -7.34 15.65 2.14
N LEU A 122 -6.23 15.08 2.62
CA LEU A 122 -5.88 13.69 2.40
C LEU A 122 -5.88 12.96 3.75
N LEU A 123 -6.70 11.93 3.88
CA LEU A 123 -6.63 10.96 4.97
C LEU A 123 -5.79 9.78 4.50
N GLY A 124 -4.52 9.77 4.92
CA GLY A 124 -3.54 8.75 4.55
C GLY A 124 -3.26 7.79 5.68
N GLU A 125 -3.02 6.52 5.37
CA GLU A 125 -2.63 5.54 6.36
C GLU A 125 -1.25 5.85 6.95
N ASN A 126 -1.09 5.64 8.26
CA ASN A 126 0.16 5.88 8.96
C ASN A 126 1.07 4.64 8.89
N ASN A 127 1.62 4.36 7.71
CA ASN A 127 2.63 3.33 7.52
C ASN A 127 3.60 3.67 6.38
N ASN A 128 4.67 2.89 6.23
CA ASN A 128 5.74 3.09 5.27
C ASN A 128 5.58 2.24 4.00
N GLN A 129 4.38 1.76 3.71
CA GLN A 129 4.13 1.01 2.48
C GLN A 129 4.34 1.92 1.26
N ALA A 130 4.98 1.36 0.25
CA ALA A 130 5.41 2.12 -0.93
C ALA A 130 4.25 2.84 -1.63
N PHE A 131 3.10 2.17 -1.77
CA PHE A 131 1.92 2.76 -2.41
C PHE A 131 1.33 3.94 -1.61
N ILE A 132 1.37 3.90 -0.27
CA ILE A 132 0.92 5.02 0.58
C ILE A 132 1.81 6.25 0.37
N LEU A 133 3.13 6.06 0.36
CA LEU A 133 4.07 7.14 0.09
C LEU A 133 3.88 7.74 -1.32
N GLN A 134 3.66 6.90 -2.32
CA GLN A 134 3.40 7.35 -3.69
C GLN A 134 2.11 8.17 -3.78
N ARG A 135 1.02 7.72 -3.15
CA ARG A 135 -0.27 8.44 -3.11
C ARG A 135 -0.13 9.79 -2.42
N ARG A 136 0.55 9.80 -1.27
CA ARG A 136 0.84 11.05 -0.55
C ARG A 136 1.64 12.03 -1.41
N ASN A 137 2.68 11.57 -2.09
CA ASN A 137 3.49 12.42 -2.95
C ASN A 137 2.69 12.99 -4.12
N GLY A 138 1.82 12.17 -4.76
CA GLY A 138 0.93 12.65 -5.82
C GLY A 138 -0.02 13.76 -5.37
N TYR A 139 -0.57 13.65 -4.15
CA TYR A 139 -1.38 14.70 -3.55
C TYR A 139 -0.57 15.97 -3.28
N LEU A 140 0.59 15.86 -2.62
CA LEU A 140 1.42 17.01 -2.27
C LEU A 140 1.92 17.76 -3.50
N ASP A 141 2.33 17.05 -4.55
CA ASP A 141 2.82 17.67 -5.77
C ASP A 141 1.71 18.41 -6.52
N ALA A 142 0.50 17.83 -6.58
CA ALA A 142 -0.64 18.49 -7.20
C ALA A 142 -1.05 19.78 -6.47
N LEU A 143 -1.00 19.80 -5.13
CA LEU A 143 -1.25 21.02 -4.34
C LEU A 143 -0.16 22.05 -4.55
N ARG A 144 1.11 21.63 -4.55
CA ARG A 144 2.26 22.52 -4.77
C ARG A 144 2.20 23.20 -6.13
N GLU A 145 1.89 22.46 -7.18
CA GLU A 145 1.70 23.01 -8.53
C GLU A 145 0.60 24.07 -8.61
N ALA A 146 -0.44 23.92 -7.80
CA ALA A 146 -1.56 24.87 -7.72
C ALA A 146 -1.34 26.01 -6.71
N GLY A 147 -0.22 26.02 -5.99
CA GLY A 147 0.04 27.00 -4.92
C GLY A 147 -0.86 26.87 -3.71
N LEU A 148 -1.42 25.66 -3.45
CA LEU A 148 -2.34 25.38 -2.36
C LEU A 148 -1.61 24.78 -1.15
N SER A 149 -2.22 24.95 0.05
CA SER A 149 -1.68 24.44 1.30
C SER A 149 -2.00 22.95 1.50
N ASP A 150 -1.09 22.23 2.13
CA ASP A 150 -1.24 20.84 2.59
C ASP A 150 -1.66 20.73 4.08
N ALA A 151 -2.15 21.81 4.67
CA ALA A 151 -2.51 21.89 6.09
C ALA A 151 -3.55 20.84 6.55
N TRP A 152 -4.28 20.26 5.61
CA TRP A 152 -5.33 19.26 5.86
C TRP A 152 -4.89 17.81 5.63
N LEU A 153 -3.59 17.55 5.45
CA LEU A 153 -3.05 16.18 5.44
C LEU A 153 -3.14 15.57 6.84
N ARG A 154 -3.71 14.37 6.93
CA ARG A 154 -3.79 13.60 8.19
C ARG A 154 -3.31 12.18 7.99
N SER A 155 -2.49 11.71 8.92
CA SER A 155 -2.12 10.30 9.03
C SER A 155 -3.06 9.62 10.02
N VAL A 156 -3.76 8.59 9.57
CA VAL A 156 -4.82 7.92 10.34
C VAL A 156 -4.62 6.41 10.36
N PRO A 157 -5.06 5.71 11.41
CA PRO A 157 -5.17 4.25 11.35
C PRO A 157 -6.16 3.84 10.25
N ALA A 158 -5.85 2.79 9.49
CA ALA A 158 -6.71 2.25 8.44
C ALA A 158 -7.95 1.55 9.02
N THR A 159 -8.81 2.29 9.70
CA THR A 159 -10.04 1.82 10.31
C THR A 159 -11.15 2.85 10.09
N ARG A 160 -12.42 2.39 10.01
CA ARG A 160 -13.58 3.28 9.93
C ARG A 160 -13.59 4.31 11.06
N ARG A 161 -13.23 3.88 12.28
CA ARG A 161 -13.18 4.79 13.44
C ARG A 161 -12.08 5.85 13.27
N GLY A 162 -10.91 5.47 12.74
CA GLY A 162 -9.82 6.41 12.45
C GLY A 162 -10.23 7.47 11.43
N GLY A 163 -10.81 7.05 10.30
CA GLY A 163 -11.33 7.95 9.27
C GLY A 163 -12.43 8.87 9.79
N TYR A 164 -13.40 8.31 10.55
CA TYR A 164 -14.49 9.09 11.14
C TYR A 164 -13.97 10.18 12.11
N GLN A 165 -13.06 9.83 13.02
CA GLN A 165 -12.53 10.79 13.99
C GLN A 165 -11.72 11.89 13.29
N ALA A 166 -10.84 11.53 12.36
CA ALA A 166 -10.05 12.51 11.60
C ALA A 166 -10.93 13.44 10.77
N THR A 167 -12.00 12.92 10.17
CA THR A 167 -12.99 13.75 9.46
C THR A 167 -13.67 14.72 10.39
N LEU A 168 -14.13 14.28 11.57
CA LEU A 168 -14.75 15.19 12.55
C LEU A 168 -13.78 16.29 13.04
N GLU A 169 -12.51 15.94 13.25
CA GLU A 169 -11.48 16.91 13.64
C GLU A 169 -11.26 17.96 12.53
N LEU A 170 -11.15 17.51 11.28
CA LEU A 170 -11.00 18.40 10.13
C LEU A 170 -12.19 19.34 9.96
N LEU A 171 -13.42 18.85 10.14
CA LEU A 171 -14.64 19.65 10.01
C LEU A 171 -14.82 20.67 11.14
N ARG A 172 -14.13 20.52 12.27
CA ARG A 172 -14.14 21.46 13.40
C ARG A 172 -13.08 22.55 13.30
N LEU A 173 -12.21 22.49 12.30
CA LEU A 173 -11.23 23.55 12.10
C LEU A 173 -11.92 24.89 11.77
N PRO A 174 -11.31 26.04 12.11
CA PRO A 174 -11.84 27.33 11.71
C PRO A 174 -12.01 27.47 10.17
N GLU A 175 -11.11 26.84 9.43
CA GLU A 175 -11.16 26.73 7.97
C GLU A 175 -11.17 25.24 7.60
N PRO A 176 -12.33 24.59 7.59
CA PRO A 176 -12.42 23.17 7.29
C PRO A 176 -12.12 22.90 5.79
N PRO A 177 -11.66 21.69 5.46
CA PRO A 177 -11.54 21.27 4.06
C PRO A 177 -12.92 21.23 3.40
N THR A 178 -12.96 21.50 2.10
CA THR A 178 -14.19 21.42 1.30
C THR A 178 -14.24 20.15 0.45
N ALA A 179 -13.15 19.38 0.43
CA ALA A 179 -13.06 18.07 -0.20
C ALA A 179 -12.10 17.18 0.58
N ILE A 180 -12.34 15.87 0.55
CA ILE A 180 -11.51 14.87 1.23
C ILE A 180 -11.18 13.76 0.23
N ILE A 181 -9.92 13.39 0.18
CA ILE A 181 -9.40 12.20 -0.50
C ILE A 181 -9.02 11.19 0.56
N THR A 182 -9.33 9.92 0.37
CA THR A 182 -8.83 8.81 1.19
C THR A 182 -7.89 7.95 0.37
N ASP A 183 -6.80 7.49 0.95
CA ASP A 183 -5.81 6.66 0.26
C ASP A 183 -6.15 5.17 0.27
N CYS A 184 -7.14 4.76 1.05
CA CYS A 184 -7.64 3.39 1.08
C CYS A 184 -9.14 3.33 1.36
N ASN A 185 -9.75 2.14 1.18
CA ASN A 185 -11.21 1.94 1.31
C ASN A 185 -11.70 1.95 2.76
N THR A 186 -10.83 1.70 3.73
CA THR A 186 -11.22 1.47 5.13
C THR A 186 -11.54 2.75 5.90
N PRO A 187 -10.88 3.89 5.67
CA PRO A 187 -11.23 5.19 6.27
C PRO A 187 -12.41 5.89 5.61
N GLY A 188 -12.86 5.41 4.45
CA GLY A 188 -13.99 5.98 3.70
C GLY A 188 -15.36 5.62 4.27
#